data_698bc0ceba45de5da704698ec6e98efc
#
_entry.id   698bc0ceba45de5da704698ec6e98efc
#
_cell.length_a   1.000
_cell.length_b   1.000
_cell.length_c   1.000
_cell.angle_alpha   90.00
_cell.angle_beta   90.00
_cell.angle_gamma   90.00
#
_symmetry.space_group_name_H-M   'P 1'
#
loop_
_entity.id
_entity.type
_entity.pdbx_description
1 polymer ?
#
loop_
_entity_poly.entity_id
_entity_poly.type
_entity_poly.pdbx_seq_one_letter_code
_entity_poly.pdbx_strand_id
1 'polypeptide(L)'
;AFIEHQDLVFENPLNTVKKYYQSLHSEDITYLMGPSAAMNLGDDISIGLTLYYHYRSFMRQQHYFLESNDGSYEVFYESKKQREDGLMPKIGAQWSPLNLLTIGVVLDQTILFNTPYQADLSYHSTDNSTGTASIATTMNRTKTELKRNMPLHIAFGAAYFPTPSQLYTFDIDYYQAQEKSRVDVINFSGGTEYYINPTNAVRLGLFTNYTNLPQPDSSTTSPYEYIDIYGASFGYTSYSSSSSLTFGTIYTSGSGKAWLYEGLTESRKMTRDSLTFLFSASSNL
;
A
#
# COMPACT_ATOMS: atom_id res chain seq x y z
N ALA A 1 -5.31 -7.79 -2.35
CA ALA A 1 -5.18 -7.51 -3.78
C ALA A 1 -5.45 -6.01 -4.00
N PHE A 2 -4.65 -5.37 -4.82
CA PHE A 2 -4.84 -3.98 -5.24
C PHE A 2 -4.96 -3.96 -6.77
N ILE A 3 -6.03 -3.34 -7.27
CA ILE A 3 -6.28 -3.16 -8.70
C ILE A 3 -6.59 -1.68 -8.91
N GLU A 4 -5.82 -1.04 -9.78
CA GLU A 4 -5.99 0.36 -10.14
C GLU A 4 -6.17 0.46 -11.65
N HIS A 5 -7.17 1.23 -12.06
CA HIS A 5 -7.39 1.62 -13.45
C HIS A 5 -7.60 3.13 -13.51
N GLN A 6 -6.81 3.81 -14.31
CA GLN A 6 -6.90 5.26 -14.51
C GLN A 6 -6.83 5.58 -15.99
N ASP A 7 -7.79 6.37 -16.47
CA ASP A 7 -7.78 7.00 -17.77
C ASP A 7 -7.74 8.52 -17.59
N LEU A 8 -6.72 9.14 -18.13
CA LEU A 8 -6.54 10.59 -18.09
C LEU A 8 -6.55 11.14 -19.52
N VAL A 9 -7.45 12.07 -19.76
CA VAL A 9 -7.54 12.78 -21.03
C VAL A 9 -7.36 14.27 -20.77
N PHE A 10 -6.35 14.86 -21.40
CA PHE A 10 -6.10 16.28 -21.34
C PHE A 10 -6.25 16.88 -22.74
N GLU A 11 -7.07 17.91 -22.86
CA GLU A 11 -7.13 18.73 -24.04
C GLU A 11 -6.33 20.01 -23.79
N ASN A 12 -5.35 20.25 -24.66
CA ASN A 12 -4.51 21.46 -24.65
C ASN A 12 -3.74 21.72 -23.31
N PRO A 13 -3.07 20.70 -22.72
CA PRO A 13 -2.38 20.84 -21.44
C PRO A 13 -1.16 21.77 -21.49
N LEU A 14 -0.57 21.97 -22.67
CA LEU A 14 0.55 22.87 -22.97
C LEU A 14 0.28 23.55 -24.30
N ASN A 15 0.87 24.74 -24.55
CA ASN A 15 0.71 25.49 -25.80
C ASN A 15 1.11 24.68 -27.07
N THR A 16 1.88 23.61 -26.92
CA THR A 16 2.39 22.76 -27.99
C THR A 16 1.63 21.42 -28.11
N VAL A 17 0.90 21.00 -27.11
CA VAL A 17 0.16 19.72 -27.09
C VAL A 17 -1.29 19.95 -27.41
N LYS A 18 -1.76 19.28 -28.47
CA LYS A 18 -3.16 19.32 -28.93
C LYS A 18 -4.03 18.34 -28.15
N LYS A 19 -3.52 17.11 -27.92
CA LYS A 19 -4.25 16.04 -27.24
C LYS A 19 -3.30 15.15 -26.48
N TYR A 20 -3.68 14.79 -25.27
CA TYR A 20 -3.00 13.78 -24.46
C TYR A 20 -4.03 12.80 -23.91
N TYR A 21 -3.73 11.52 -24.05
CA TYR A 21 -4.50 10.42 -23.48
C TYR A 21 -3.55 9.49 -22.74
N GLN A 22 -3.89 9.09 -21.53
CA GLN A 22 -3.14 8.10 -20.76
C GLN A 22 -4.11 7.09 -20.15
N SER A 23 -3.76 5.81 -20.27
CA SER A 23 -4.40 4.71 -19.56
C SER A 23 -3.37 4.00 -18.70
N LEU A 24 -3.71 3.75 -17.43
CA LEU A 24 -2.92 3.01 -16.47
C LEU A 24 -3.77 1.88 -15.89
N HIS A 25 -3.28 0.65 -16.00
CA HIS A 25 -3.82 -0.50 -15.30
C HIS A 25 -2.73 -1.10 -14.41
N SER A 26 -3.02 -1.27 -13.11
CA SER A 26 -2.09 -1.85 -12.14
C SER A 26 -2.81 -2.87 -11.27
N GLU A 27 -2.19 -4.04 -11.12
CA GLU A 27 -2.67 -5.11 -10.27
C GLU A 27 -1.51 -5.59 -9.38
N ASP A 28 -1.73 -5.64 -8.06
CA ASP A 28 -0.76 -6.09 -7.07
C ASP A 28 -1.45 -7.02 -6.06
N ILE A 29 -1.11 -8.30 -6.12
CA ILE A 29 -1.73 -9.34 -5.29
C ILE A 29 -0.64 -10.03 -4.49
N THR A 30 -0.79 -10.05 -3.17
CA THR A 30 0.11 -10.76 -2.25
C THR A 30 -0.66 -11.81 -1.46
N TYR A 31 -0.13 -13.02 -1.41
CA TYR A 31 -0.61 -14.12 -0.59
C TYR A 31 0.46 -14.48 0.45
N LEU A 32 0.00 -14.66 1.69
CA LEU A 32 0.80 -15.16 2.80
C LEU A 32 0.13 -16.41 3.34
N MET A 33 0.83 -17.55 3.28
CA MET A 33 0.29 -18.85 3.68
C MET A 33 1.35 -19.60 4.49
N GLY A 34 0.97 -20.16 5.63
CA GLY A 34 1.94 -20.91 6.43
C GLY A 34 1.44 -21.35 7.79
N PRO A 35 2.19 -22.25 8.43
CA PRO A 35 1.89 -22.75 9.77
C PRO A 35 2.23 -21.72 10.84
N SER A 36 1.51 -21.79 11.95
CA SER A 36 1.74 -21.02 13.18
C SER A 36 1.76 -21.96 14.37
N ALA A 37 2.59 -21.62 15.36
CA ALA A 37 2.64 -22.26 16.66
C ALA A 37 2.73 -21.20 17.74
N ALA A 38 2.07 -21.45 18.87
CA ALA A 38 2.14 -20.58 20.03
C ALA A 38 2.15 -21.43 21.31
N MET A 39 2.76 -20.87 22.34
CA MET A 39 2.80 -21.50 23.67
C MET A 39 2.76 -20.44 24.77
N ASN A 40 2.20 -20.83 25.91
CA ASN A 40 2.22 -20.02 27.11
C ASN A 40 3.47 -20.37 27.95
N LEU A 41 4.11 -19.35 28.43
CA LEU A 41 5.24 -19.41 29.36
C LEU A 41 4.75 -18.89 30.72
N GLY A 42 4.09 -19.77 31.50
CA GLY A 42 3.39 -19.40 32.71
C GLY A 42 2.00 -18.79 32.42
N ASP A 43 1.48 -18.00 33.35
CA ASP A 43 0.11 -17.49 33.29
C ASP A 43 0.01 -16.15 32.53
N ASP A 44 1.11 -15.41 32.45
CA ASP A 44 1.08 -14.02 31.97
C ASP A 44 1.79 -13.82 30.63
N ILE A 45 2.60 -14.78 30.17
CA ILE A 45 3.42 -14.62 28.96
C ILE A 45 3.01 -15.66 27.91
N SER A 46 2.85 -15.22 26.68
CA SER A 46 2.67 -16.08 25.51
C SER A 46 3.69 -15.71 24.43
N ILE A 47 4.23 -16.70 23.75
CA ILE A 47 5.10 -16.52 22.60
C ILE A 47 4.53 -17.24 21.38
N GLY A 48 4.74 -16.69 20.21
CA GLY A 48 4.26 -17.26 18.96
C GLY A 48 5.27 -17.14 17.83
N LEU A 49 5.23 -18.11 16.94
CA LEU A 49 6.02 -18.14 15.71
C LEU A 49 5.10 -18.52 14.55
N THR A 50 5.20 -17.76 13.46
CA THR A 50 4.55 -18.07 12.19
C THR A 50 5.60 -18.05 11.09
N LEU A 51 5.55 -19.00 10.19
CA LEU A 51 6.39 -19.03 9.00
C LEU A 51 5.51 -18.96 7.77
N TYR A 52 5.41 -17.76 7.16
CA TYR A 52 4.64 -17.60 5.93
C TYR A 52 5.50 -17.88 4.69
N TYR A 53 4.94 -18.57 3.73
CA TYR A 53 5.34 -18.48 2.34
C TYR A 53 4.73 -17.21 1.75
N HIS A 54 5.58 -16.33 1.23
CA HIS A 54 5.21 -15.09 0.56
C HIS A 54 5.18 -15.32 -0.93
N TYR A 55 4.04 -15.06 -1.55
CA TYR A 55 3.86 -15.02 -2.99
C TYR A 55 3.25 -13.68 -3.38
N ARG A 56 3.89 -12.95 -4.29
CA ARG A 56 3.36 -11.71 -4.86
C ARG A 56 3.37 -11.77 -6.37
N SER A 57 2.27 -11.34 -6.99
CA SER A 57 2.14 -11.09 -8.42
C SER A 57 1.83 -9.62 -8.64
N PHE A 58 2.69 -8.96 -9.37
CA PHE A 58 2.53 -7.56 -9.75
C PHE A 58 2.49 -7.45 -11.26
N MET A 59 1.52 -6.71 -11.78
CA MET A 59 1.40 -6.32 -13.17
C MET A 59 1.05 -4.84 -13.26
N ARG A 60 1.74 -4.11 -14.13
CA ARG A 60 1.41 -2.73 -14.48
C ARG A 60 1.49 -2.57 -15.99
N GLN A 61 0.45 -1.99 -16.58
CA GLN A 61 0.38 -1.64 -17.97
C GLN A 61 0.09 -0.15 -18.08
N GLN A 62 0.90 0.54 -18.85
CA GLN A 62 0.74 1.97 -19.11
C GLN A 62 0.75 2.18 -20.62
N HIS A 63 -0.19 2.95 -21.07
CA HIS A 63 -0.28 3.40 -22.45
C HIS A 63 -0.52 4.90 -22.44
N TYR A 64 0.22 5.66 -23.26
CA TYR A 64 -0.14 7.04 -23.55
C TYR A 64 -0.05 7.34 -25.03
N PHE A 65 -0.85 8.29 -25.45
CA PHE A 65 -0.84 8.92 -26.77
C PHE A 65 -0.76 10.43 -26.57
N LEU A 66 0.19 11.06 -27.27
CA LEU A 66 0.35 12.52 -27.29
C LEU A 66 0.33 12.97 -28.74
N GLU A 67 -0.48 14.00 -29.05
CA GLU A 67 -0.54 14.67 -30.34
C GLU A 67 -0.18 16.15 -30.14
N SER A 68 0.77 16.64 -30.94
CA SER A 68 1.21 18.02 -30.96
C SER A 68 0.45 18.85 -32.02
N ASN A 69 0.50 20.20 -31.89
CA ASN A 69 -0.21 21.09 -32.80
C ASN A 69 0.35 21.09 -34.26
N ASP A 70 1.61 20.66 -34.44
CA ASP A 70 2.26 20.47 -35.73
C ASP A 70 1.94 19.13 -36.42
N GLY A 71 1.08 18.31 -35.81
CA GLY A 71 0.72 16.99 -36.29
C GLY A 71 1.73 15.90 -35.90
N SER A 72 2.78 16.21 -35.13
CA SER A 72 3.64 15.21 -34.52
C SER A 72 2.84 14.43 -33.49
N TYR A 73 3.17 13.12 -33.31
CA TYR A 73 2.54 12.31 -32.27
C TYR A 73 3.51 11.29 -31.68
N GLU A 74 3.21 10.89 -30.46
CA GLU A 74 3.91 9.84 -29.73
C GLU A 74 2.91 8.82 -29.20
N VAL A 75 3.25 7.54 -29.35
CA VAL A 75 2.54 6.41 -28.74
C VAL A 75 3.53 5.63 -27.91
N PHE A 76 3.21 5.45 -26.65
CA PHE A 76 4.01 4.70 -25.71
C PHE A 76 3.18 3.60 -25.08
N TYR A 77 3.76 2.42 -25.00
CA TYR A 77 3.21 1.28 -24.29
C TYR A 77 4.31 0.64 -23.43
N GLU A 78 4.01 0.45 -22.16
CA GLU A 78 4.87 -0.27 -21.23
C GLU A 78 4.04 -1.33 -20.48
N SER A 79 4.56 -2.55 -20.41
CA SER A 79 4.00 -3.62 -19.57
C SER A 79 5.09 -4.14 -18.66
N LYS A 80 4.87 -4.07 -17.35
CA LYS A 80 5.75 -4.62 -16.31
C LYS A 80 5.06 -5.77 -15.62
N LYS A 81 5.76 -6.89 -15.47
CA LYS A 81 5.31 -8.06 -14.71
C LYS A 81 6.41 -8.47 -13.75
N GLN A 82 6.05 -8.68 -12.50
CA GLN A 82 6.96 -9.14 -11.46
C GLN A 82 6.27 -10.20 -10.62
N ARG A 83 6.99 -11.25 -10.32
CA ARG A 83 6.62 -12.24 -9.34
C ARG A 83 7.65 -12.23 -8.21
N GLU A 84 7.20 -12.45 -7.00
CA GLU A 84 8.09 -12.59 -5.84
C GLU A 84 7.67 -13.80 -5.04
N ASP A 85 8.65 -14.66 -4.79
CA ASP A 85 8.53 -15.80 -3.90
C ASP A 85 9.50 -15.60 -2.74
N GLY A 86 9.05 -15.82 -1.51
CA GLY A 86 9.84 -15.59 -0.30
C GLY A 86 9.34 -16.35 0.91
N LEU A 87 10.04 -16.21 2.01
CA LEU A 87 9.63 -16.64 3.34
C LEU A 87 9.55 -15.43 4.26
N MET A 88 8.53 -15.37 5.09
CA MET A 88 8.35 -14.34 6.12
C MET A 88 8.20 -15.01 7.49
N PRO A 89 9.30 -15.21 8.23
CA PRO A 89 9.23 -15.55 9.64
C PRO A 89 8.64 -14.37 10.41
N LYS A 90 7.70 -14.66 11.31
CA LYS A 90 7.05 -13.71 12.21
C LYS A 90 7.10 -14.26 13.61
N ILE A 91 7.74 -13.53 14.52
CA ILE A 91 7.88 -13.89 15.93
C ILE A 91 7.12 -12.85 16.74
N GLY A 92 6.36 -13.30 17.73
CA GLY A 92 5.62 -12.42 18.62
C GLY A 92 5.71 -12.88 20.06
N ALA A 93 5.62 -11.93 20.97
CA ALA A 93 5.47 -12.17 22.39
C ALA A 93 4.38 -11.25 22.95
N GLN A 94 3.62 -11.78 23.89
CA GLN A 94 2.57 -11.07 24.61
C GLN A 94 2.81 -11.25 26.11
N TRP A 95 2.65 -10.18 26.85
CA TRP A 95 2.73 -10.14 28.29
C TRP A 95 1.50 -9.46 28.89
N SER A 96 0.85 -10.13 29.83
CA SER A 96 -0.36 -9.66 30.50
C SER A 96 -0.10 -9.52 32.02
N PRO A 97 0.71 -8.50 32.44
CA PRO A 97 1.14 -8.36 33.84
C PRO A 97 -0.01 -8.11 34.81
N LEU A 98 -1.13 -7.65 34.29
CA LEU A 98 -2.36 -7.35 35.04
C LEU A 98 -3.55 -7.86 34.24
N ASN A 99 -4.61 -8.28 34.90
CA ASN A 99 -5.83 -8.73 34.23
C ASN A 99 -6.47 -7.67 33.31
N LEU A 100 -6.03 -6.41 33.43
CA LEU A 100 -6.57 -5.27 32.67
C LEU A 100 -5.64 -4.75 31.57
N LEU A 101 -4.38 -5.24 31.50
CA LEU A 101 -3.35 -4.73 30.60
C LEU A 101 -2.65 -5.87 29.89
N THR A 102 -2.61 -5.80 28.58
CA THR A 102 -1.82 -6.69 27.73
C THR A 102 -0.90 -5.85 26.85
N ILE A 103 0.38 -6.27 26.79
CA ILE A 103 1.40 -5.65 25.95
C ILE A 103 1.91 -6.70 24.98
N GLY A 104 2.10 -6.35 23.72
CA GLY A 104 2.60 -7.23 22.69
C GLY A 104 3.76 -6.62 21.90
N VAL A 105 4.65 -7.48 21.44
CA VAL A 105 5.71 -7.13 20.49
C VAL A 105 5.73 -8.17 19.36
N VAL A 106 5.95 -7.70 18.14
CA VAL A 106 6.07 -8.53 16.95
C VAL A 106 7.30 -8.10 16.15
N LEU A 107 8.01 -9.06 15.61
CA LEU A 107 9.13 -8.88 14.68
C LEU A 107 8.90 -9.74 13.46
N ASP A 108 8.99 -9.16 12.27
CA ASP A 108 8.95 -9.91 11.01
C ASP A 108 9.80 -9.24 9.91
N GLN A 109 10.21 -10.05 8.95
CA GLN A 109 10.86 -9.61 7.72
C GLN A 109 10.63 -10.64 6.61
N THR A 110 10.27 -10.17 5.41
CA THR A 110 10.20 -11.05 4.25
C THR A 110 11.56 -11.21 3.60
N ILE A 111 11.99 -12.46 3.40
CA ILE A 111 13.23 -12.83 2.73
C ILE A 111 12.86 -13.37 1.34
N LEU A 112 13.13 -12.59 0.29
CA LEU A 112 12.83 -12.95 -1.09
C LEU A 112 13.96 -13.79 -1.68
N PHE A 113 13.63 -14.89 -2.39
CA PHE A 113 14.60 -15.80 -3.01
C PHE A 113 14.37 -15.99 -4.51
N ASN A 114 13.19 -15.66 -5.06
CA ASN A 114 12.90 -15.76 -6.48
C ASN A 114 12.08 -14.52 -6.88
N THR A 115 12.62 -13.71 -7.82
CA THR A 115 12.06 -12.40 -8.16
C THR A 115 12.10 -12.13 -9.66
N PRO A 116 11.51 -13.02 -10.50
CA PRO A 116 11.50 -12.79 -11.94
C PRO A 116 10.74 -11.51 -12.30
N TYR A 117 11.36 -10.74 -13.16
CA TYR A 117 10.84 -9.48 -13.67
C TYR A 117 10.88 -9.47 -15.19
N GLN A 118 9.82 -8.99 -15.82
CA GLN A 118 9.73 -8.73 -17.24
C GLN A 118 9.18 -7.34 -17.49
N ALA A 119 9.84 -6.59 -18.36
CA ALA A 119 9.33 -5.33 -18.91
C ALA A 119 9.30 -5.42 -20.43
N ASP A 120 8.17 -5.08 -21.02
CA ASP A 120 7.96 -4.93 -22.46
C ASP A 120 7.65 -3.46 -22.73
N LEU A 121 8.44 -2.82 -23.58
CA LEU A 121 8.32 -1.42 -23.95
C LEU A 121 8.18 -1.32 -25.46
N SER A 122 7.19 -0.54 -25.90
CA SER A 122 7.00 -0.14 -27.29
C SER A 122 6.81 1.37 -27.35
N TYR A 123 7.60 2.01 -28.18
CA TYR A 123 7.53 3.44 -28.44
C TYR A 123 7.46 3.68 -29.94
N HIS A 124 6.53 4.54 -30.35
CA HIS A 124 6.40 4.99 -31.73
C HIS A 124 6.15 6.48 -31.75
N SER A 125 6.91 7.21 -32.55
CA SER A 125 6.74 8.66 -32.73
C SER A 125 6.83 9.07 -34.19
N THR A 126 6.14 10.16 -34.51
CA THR A 126 6.27 10.88 -35.77
C THR A 126 6.59 12.33 -35.45
N ASP A 127 7.64 12.87 -36.03
CA ASP A 127 8.03 14.27 -35.89
C ASP A 127 7.82 14.99 -37.24
N ASN A 128 7.00 16.04 -37.24
CA ASN A 128 6.67 16.89 -38.37
C ASN A 128 7.25 18.31 -38.24
N SER A 129 8.04 18.56 -37.19
CA SER A 129 8.55 19.92 -36.86
C SER A 129 9.36 20.58 -37.98
N THR A 130 9.99 19.79 -38.84
CA THR A 130 10.81 20.25 -39.98
C THR A 130 10.06 20.27 -41.34
N GLY A 131 8.74 20.00 -41.35
CA GLY A 131 7.94 19.88 -42.56
C GLY A 131 8.16 18.57 -43.35
N THR A 132 9.01 17.68 -42.86
CA THR A 132 9.22 16.33 -43.37
C THR A 132 9.01 15.34 -42.26
N ALA A 133 8.03 14.44 -42.39
CA ALA A 133 7.72 13.46 -41.37
C ALA A 133 8.90 12.51 -41.14
N SER A 134 9.41 12.42 -39.92
CA SER A 134 10.35 11.38 -39.48
C SER A 134 9.65 10.40 -38.54
N ILE A 135 9.94 9.11 -38.68
CA ILE A 135 9.29 8.05 -37.88
C ILE A 135 10.36 7.34 -37.08
N ALA A 136 10.14 7.24 -35.78
CA ALA A 136 10.97 6.39 -34.90
C ALA A 136 10.10 5.32 -34.26
N THR A 137 10.61 4.09 -34.24
CA THR A 137 9.97 2.96 -33.55
C THR A 137 11.01 2.22 -32.74
N THR A 138 10.72 2.00 -31.46
CA THR A 138 11.56 1.20 -30.57
C THR A 138 10.71 0.14 -29.90
N MET A 139 11.19 -1.11 -29.92
CA MET A 139 10.62 -2.22 -29.16
C MET A 139 11.72 -2.84 -28.32
N ASN A 140 11.49 -2.96 -27.03
CA ASN A 140 12.45 -3.57 -26.12
C ASN A 140 11.75 -4.53 -25.15
N ARG A 141 12.38 -5.68 -24.95
CA ARG A 141 11.95 -6.65 -23.93
C ARG A 141 13.10 -6.95 -23.00
N THR A 142 12.90 -6.67 -21.72
CA THR A 142 13.83 -6.98 -20.66
C THR A 142 13.28 -8.12 -19.81
N LYS A 143 14.10 -9.14 -19.56
CA LYS A 143 13.82 -10.19 -18.58
C LYS A 143 15.03 -10.28 -17.66
N THR A 144 14.79 -10.18 -16.35
CA THR A 144 15.82 -10.20 -15.33
C THR A 144 15.23 -10.64 -13.99
N GLU A 145 16.05 -10.75 -12.98
CA GLU A 145 15.61 -10.79 -11.59
C GLU A 145 15.71 -9.39 -10.99
N LEU A 146 14.61 -8.93 -10.38
CA LEU A 146 14.58 -7.67 -9.66
C LEU A 146 14.60 -7.95 -8.16
N LYS A 147 15.81 -8.09 -7.61
CA LYS A 147 15.97 -8.26 -6.15
C LYS A 147 15.68 -6.95 -5.46
N ARG A 148 14.81 -7.02 -4.44
CA ARG A 148 14.56 -5.94 -3.50
C ARG A 148 14.66 -6.45 -2.07
N ASN A 149 15.11 -5.59 -1.18
CA ASN A 149 15.19 -5.90 0.23
C ASN A 149 13.90 -5.44 0.92
N MET A 150 13.21 -6.38 1.55
CA MET A 150 12.01 -6.07 2.30
C MET A 150 12.37 -5.45 3.66
N PRO A 151 11.59 -4.47 4.15
CA PRO A 151 11.86 -3.82 5.42
C PRO A 151 11.80 -4.83 6.58
N LEU A 152 12.64 -4.62 7.58
CA LEU A 152 12.44 -5.20 8.90
C LEU A 152 11.28 -4.45 9.55
N HIS A 153 10.28 -5.19 10.03
CA HIS A 153 9.12 -4.66 10.72
C HIS A 153 9.15 -5.03 12.20
N ILE A 154 8.96 -4.04 13.06
CA ILE A 154 8.80 -4.20 14.51
C ILE A 154 7.50 -3.51 14.89
N ALA A 155 6.59 -4.25 15.50
CA ALA A 155 5.35 -3.70 16.04
C ALA A 155 5.34 -3.83 17.57
N PHE A 156 4.88 -2.80 18.24
CA PHE A 156 4.57 -2.77 19.65
C PHE A 156 3.11 -2.39 19.83
N GLY A 157 2.38 -3.16 20.66
CA GLY A 157 0.97 -2.92 20.92
C GLY A 157 0.65 -3.00 22.40
N ALA A 158 -0.36 -2.25 22.82
CA ALA A 158 -0.94 -2.31 24.16
C ALA A 158 -2.45 -2.34 24.10
N ALA A 159 -3.08 -3.16 24.93
CA ALA A 159 -4.52 -3.24 25.11
C ALA A 159 -4.88 -3.09 26.58
N TYR A 160 -5.75 -2.13 26.90
CA TYR A 160 -6.18 -1.82 28.24
C TYR A 160 -7.68 -2.00 28.41
N PHE A 161 -8.10 -2.80 29.38
CA PHE A 161 -9.48 -3.20 29.66
C PHE A 161 -9.92 -2.62 31.03
N PRO A 162 -10.24 -1.32 31.17
CA PRO A 162 -10.60 -0.73 32.45
C PRO A 162 -11.88 -1.33 33.04
N THR A 163 -12.77 -1.81 32.18
CA THR A 163 -14.02 -2.50 32.53
C THR A 163 -14.31 -3.61 31.51
N PRO A 164 -15.20 -4.57 31.82
CA PRO A 164 -15.61 -5.60 30.86
C PRO A 164 -16.29 -5.05 29.58
N SER A 165 -16.73 -3.80 29.63
CA SER A 165 -17.40 -3.14 28.49
C SER A 165 -16.54 -2.15 27.72
N GLN A 166 -15.25 -1.99 28.09
CA GLN A 166 -14.38 -0.99 27.49
C GLN A 166 -13.01 -1.60 27.17
N LEU A 167 -12.54 -1.31 25.98
CA LEU A 167 -11.18 -1.64 25.52
C LEU A 167 -10.57 -0.38 24.89
N TYR A 168 -9.33 -0.09 25.25
CA TYR A 168 -8.46 0.88 24.58
C TYR A 168 -7.27 0.16 24.00
N THR A 169 -6.88 0.49 22.76
CA THR A 169 -5.70 -0.05 22.10
C THR A 169 -4.79 1.06 21.62
N PHE A 170 -3.51 0.77 21.59
CA PHE A 170 -2.50 1.63 21.02
C PHE A 170 -1.41 0.77 20.39
N ASP A 171 -1.00 1.10 19.15
CA ASP A 171 0.04 0.39 18.42
C ASP A 171 1.05 1.37 17.79
N ILE A 172 2.29 0.92 17.73
CA ILE A 172 3.40 1.57 17.03
C ILE A 172 4.01 0.53 16.09
N ASP A 173 4.10 0.87 14.81
CA ASP A 173 4.74 0.06 13.77
C ASP A 173 5.98 0.77 13.24
N TYR A 174 7.14 0.14 13.36
CA TYR A 174 8.40 0.62 12.81
C TYR A 174 8.84 -0.24 11.64
N TYR A 175 9.12 0.39 10.51
CA TYR A 175 9.65 -0.23 9.30
C TYR A 175 11.02 0.34 8.98
N GLN A 176 12.06 -0.47 9.14
CA GLN A 176 13.43 -0.09 8.81
C GLN A 176 13.65 -0.19 7.31
N ALA A 177 14.02 0.90 6.66
CA ALA A 177 14.40 0.91 5.25
C ALA A 177 15.66 0.06 5.02
N GLN A 178 15.62 -0.84 4.03
CA GLN A 178 16.74 -1.68 3.63
C GLN A 178 17.42 -1.16 2.35
N GLU A 179 16.89 -0.12 1.74
CA GLU A 179 17.39 0.46 0.50
C GLU A 179 17.62 1.97 0.67
N LYS A 180 18.66 2.51 0.04
CA LYS A 180 18.99 3.95 0.07
C LYS A 180 17.90 4.84 -0.55
N SER A 181 17.05 4.26 -1.39
CA SER A 181 15.92 4.95 -2.03
C SER A 181 14.67 5.05 -1.13
N ARG A 182 14.75 4.54 0.10
CA ARG A 182 13.66 4.48 1.06
C ARG A 182 14.07 5.14 2.37
N VAL A 183 13.08 5.54 3.17
CA VAL A 183 13.26 6.06 4.52
C VAL A 183 12.58 5.15 5.53
N ASP A 184 13.08 5.18 6.75
CA ASP A 184 12.42 4.51 7.88
C ASP A 184 11.04 5.14 8.12
N VAL A 185 10.08 4.31 8.51
CA VAL A 185 8.71 4.76 8.79
C VAL A 185 8.29 4.31 10.18
N ILE A 186 7.65 5.22 10.91
CA ILE A 186 6.96 4.92 12.15
C ILE A 186 5.49 5.29 11.97
N ASN A 187 4.61 4.31 12.09
CA ASN A 187 3.17 4.52 12.10
C ASN A 187 2.60 4.33 13.50
N PHE A 188 1.50 5.02 13.76
CA PHE A 188 0.77 4.95 15.02
C PHE A 188 -0.68 4.60 14.74
N SER A 189 -1.25 3.77 15.61
CA SER A 189 -2.68 3.58 15.65
C SER A 189 -3.19 3.54 17.08
N GLY A 190 -4.45 3.94 17.26
CA GLY A 190 -5.12 3.87 18.53
C GLY A 190 -6.62 3.70 18.32
N GLY A 191 -7.25 2.96 19.24
CA GLY A 191 -8.67 2.68 19.12
C GLY A 191 -9.34 2.45 20.45
N THR A 192 -10.65 2.47 20.41
CA THR A 192 -11.50 2.10 21.55
C THR A 192 -12.67 1.26 21.06
N GLU A 193 -13.04 0.29 21.89
CA GLU A 193 -14.27 -0.46 21.76
C GLU A 193 -15.11 -0.26 23.02
N TYR A 194 -16.38 0.01 22.82
CA TYR A 194 -17.35 0.20 23.87
C TYR A 194 -18.61 -0.65 23.64
N TYR A 195 -18.89 -1.57 24.58
CA TYR A 195 -20.13 -2.34 24.58
C TYR A 195 -21.24 -1.50 25.20
N ILE A 196 -22.16 -1.01 24.37
CA ILE A 196 -23.36 -0.25 24.80
C ILE A 196 -24.25 -1.16 25.66
N ASN A 197 -24.32 -2.44 25.28
CA ASN A 197 -24.98 -3.51 25.99
C ASN A 197 -24.37 -4.85 25.54
N PRO A 198 -24.75 -6.02 26.13
CA PRO A 198 -24.16 -7.31 25.78
C PRO A 198 -24.27 -7.72 24.29
N THR A 199 -25.18 -7.09 23.56
CA THR A 199 -25.44 -7.42 22.15
C THR A 199 -24.96 -6.35 21.16
N ASN A 200 -24.43 -5.21 21.62
CA ASN A 200 -24.05 -4.13 20.72
C ASN A 200 -22.75 -3.47 21.17
N ALA A 201 -21.82 -3.33 20.23
CA ALA A 201 -20.55 -2.64 20.44
C ALA A 201 -20.30 -1.59 19.36
N VAL A 202 -19.66 -0.49 19.77
CA VAL A 202 -19.15 0.59 18.91
C VAL A 202 -17.63 0.61 18.99
N ARG A 203 -16.98 0.85 17.86
CA ARG A 203 -15.54 0.98 17.74
C ARG A 203 -15.17 2.28 17.08
N LEU A 204 -14.15 2.93 17.59
CA LEU A 204 -13.54 4.12 17.00
C LEU A 204 -12.03 3.88 16.89
N GLY A 205 -11.42 4.35 15.83
CA GLY A 205 -9.98 4.24 15.63
C GLY A 205 -9.41 5.43 14.87
N LEU A 206 -8.15 5.74 15.16
CA LEU A 206 -7.33 6.71 14.45
C LEU A 206 -6.00 6.02 14.09
N PHE A 207 -5.46 6.33 12.92
CA PHE A 207 -4.19 5.76 12.49
C PHE A 207 -3.45 6.67 11.51
N THR A 208 -2.14 6.44 11.40
CA THR A 208 -1.29 7.02 10.36
C THR A 208 -0.84 5.94 9.39
N ASN A 209 -0.57 6.34 8.14
CA ASN A 209 0.08 5.50 7.15
C ASN A 209 1.03 6.37 6.33
N TYR A 210 2.26 6.52 6.84
CA TYR A 210 3.29 7.34 6.25
C TYR A 210 3.99 6.61 5.12
N THR A 211 4.35 7.34 4.09
CA THR A 211 5.10 6.78 2.96
C THR A 211 6.56 6.50 3.33
N ASN A 212 7.12 5.44 2.77
CA ASN A 212 8.55 5.13 2.89
C ASN A 212 9.40 5.73 1.77
N LEU A 213 8.83 6.61 0.95
CA LEU A 213 9.55 7.34 -0.09
C LEU A 213 10.11 8.65 0.49
N PRO A 214 11.31 9.09 0.10
CA PRO A 214 11.80 10.42 0.43
C PRO A 214 10.95 11.49 -0.27
N GLN A 215 10.94 12.70 0.29
CA GLN A 215 10.27 13.81 -0.42
C GLN A 215 10.94 14.06 -1.78
N PRO A 216 10.16 14.25 -2.86
CA PRO A 216 10.73 14.57 -4.17
C PRO A 216 11.42 15.94 -4.14
N ASP A 217 12.62 16.00 -4.70
CA ASP A 217 13.45 17.18 -4.84
C ASP A 217 13.93 17.36 -6.29
N SER A 218 14.79 18.35 -6.55
CA SER A 218 15.31 18.65 -7.88
C SER A 218 16.21 17.54 -8.47
N SER A 219 16.65 16.56 -7.67
CA SER A 219 17.43 15.39 -8.13
C SER A 219 16.53 14.21 -8.52
N THR A 220 15.23 14.33 -8.29
CA THR A 220 14.26 13.26 -8.60
C THR A 220 14.12 13.11 -10.11
N THR A 221 14.43 11.93 -10.62
CA THR A 221 14.39 11.62 -12.05
C THR A 221 13.24 10.71 -12.46
N SER A 222 12.60 10.04 -11.52
CA SER A 222 11.51 9.09 -11.78
C SER A 222 10.22 9.56 -11.14
N PRO A 223 9.07 9.39 -11.80
CA PRO A 223 7.77 9.72 -11.24
C PRO A 223 7.45 8.92 -9.97
N TYR A 224 7.10 9.57 -8.90
CA TYR A 224 6.52 8.96 -7.69
C TYR A 224 5.71 9.97 -6.86
N GLU A 225 4.89 9.43 -5.96
CA GLU A 225 4.06 10.19 -5.04
C GLU A 225 4.59 10.05 -3.62
N TYR A 226 4.81 11.18 -2.95
CA TYR A 226 5.07 11.26 -1.52
C TYR A 226 3.82 11.81 -0.84
N ILE A 227 3.03 10.95 -0.22
CA ILE A 227 1.79 11.31 0.47
C ILE A 227 1.73 10.57 1.80
N ASP A 228 1.71 11.33 2.89
CA ASP A 228 1.43 10.80 4.22
C ASP A 228 -0.07 10.81 4.47
N ILE A 229 -0.60 9.69 4.95
CA ILE A 229 -2.04 9.47 5.12
C ILE A 229 -2.37 9.38 6.61
N TYR A 230 -3.46 10.02 6.98
CA TYR A 230 -4.12 9.91 8.28
C TYR A 230 -5.49 9.29 8.09
N GLY A 231 -5.89 8.42 9.00
CA GLY A 231 -7.17 7.73 8.90
C GLY A 231 -7.95 7.76 10.19
N ALA A 232 -9.28 7.74 10.04
CA ALA A 232 -10.23 7.52 11.12
C ALA A 232 -11.18 6.39 10.74
N SER A 233 -11.56 5.57 11.72
CA SER A 233 -12.51 4.48 11.51
C SER A 233 -13.64 4.52 12.53
N PHE A 234 -14.80 4.06 12.09
CA PHE A 234 -15.96 3.81 12.91
C PHE A 234 -16.47 2.39 12.62
N GLY A 235 -16.89 1.67 13.66
CA GLY A 235 -17.50 0.36 13.53
C GLY A 235 -18.66 0.17 14.50
N TYR A 236 -19.68 -0.52 14.05
CA TYR A 236 -20.80 -0.98 14.87
C TYR A 236 -21.02 -2.47 14.66
N THR A 237 -21.11 -3.22 15.74
CA THR A 237 -21.39 -4.65 15.69
C THR A 237 -22.63 -4.95 16.53
N SER A 238 -23.55 -5.74 15.94
CA SER A 238 -24.66 -6.35 16.66
C SER A 238 -24.42 -7.84 16.79
N TYR A 239 -24.52 -8.36 18.01
CA TYR A 239 -24.34 -9.77 18.35
C TYR A 239 -25.68 -10.41 18.64
N SER A 240 -25.86 -11.65 18.22
CA SER A 240 -26.91 -12.55 18.68
C SER A 240 -26.27 -13.77 19.34
N SER A 241 -27.06 -14.74 19.80
CA SER A 241 -26.55 -15.96 20.45
C SER A 241 -25.64 -16.82 19.53
N SER A 242 -25.81 -16.73 18.21
CA SER A 242 -25.09 -17.58 17.24
C SER A 242 -24.52 -16.80 16.05
N SER A 243 -24.69 -15.49 16.01
CA SER A 243 -24.23 -14.69 14.88
C SER A 243 -23.79 -13.28 15.28
N SER A 244 -22.98 -12.64 14.44
CA SER A 244 -22.69 -11.22 14.53
C SER A 244 -22.79 -10.56 13.17
N LEU A 245 -23.24 -9.30 13.17
CA LEU A 245 -23.26 -8.43 12.01
C LEU A 245 -22.48 -7.16 12.33
N THR A 246 -21.50 -6.84 11.51
CA THR A 246 -20.66 -5.65 11.66
C THR A 246 -20.81 -4.75 10.44
N PHE A 247 -21.02 -3.48 10.70
CA PHE A 247 -20.88 -2.40 9.75
C PHE A 247 -19.69 -1.53 10.15
N GLY A 248 -18.87 -1.14 9.19
CA GLY A 248 -17.74 -0.26 9.42
C GLY A 248 -17.57 0.77 8.31
N THR A 249 -16.91 1.88 8.65
CA THR A 249 -16.47 2.90 7.70
C THR A 249 -15.07 3.36 8.07
N ILE A 250 -14.25 3.61 7.04
CA ILE A 250 -12.89 4.14 7.19
C ILE A 250 -12.80 5.35 6.27
N TYR A 251 -12.42 6.49 6.83
CA TYR A 251 -12.05 7.69 6.09
C TYR A 251 -10.54 7.89 6.19
N THR A 252 -9.90 8.14 5.05
CA THR A 252 -8.49 8.50 4.98
C THR A 252 -8.31 9.79 4.22
N SER A 253 -7.38 10.63 4.69
CA SER A 253 -6.98 11.87 4.03
C SER A 253 -5.47 12.02 4.10
N GLY A 254 -4.88 12.48 3.01
CA GLY A 254 -3.45 12.72 2.94
C GLY A 254 -3.11 13.86 2.00
N SER A 255 -1.98 14.51 2.27
CA SER A 255 -1.43 15.53 1.40
C SER A 255 0.08 15.38 1.27
N GLY A 256 0.60 15.72 0.12
CA GLY A 256 2.01 15.58 -0.15
C GLY A 256 2.43 16.21 -1.46
N LYS A 257 3.49 15.66 -2.04
CA LYS A 257 4.06 16.10 -3.31
C LYS A 257 4.16 14.91 -4.26
N ALA A 258 3.93 15.15 -5.53
CA ALA A 258 4.10 14.16 -6.57
C ALA A 258 5.01 14.69 -7.68
N TRP A 259 5.88 13.82 -8.18
CA TRP A 259 6.62 14.01 -9.41
C TRP A 259 5.88 13.22 -10.49
N LEU A 260 5.02 13.88 -11.28
CA LEU A 260 4.02 13.19 -12.11
C LEU A 260 4.59 12.67 -13.44
N TYR A 261 5.58 13.37 -14.02
CA TYR A 261 6.15 13.03 -15.31
C TYR A 261 7.66 13.18 -15.31
N GLU A 262 8.36 12.41 -16.15
CA GLU A 262 9.76 12.66 -16.47
C GLU A 262 9.91 14.03 -17.16
N GLY A 263 10.96 14.76 -16.81
CA GLY A 263 11.22 16.09 -17.38
C GLY A 263 10.50 17.26 -16.70
N LEU A 264 9.69 17.03 -15.65
CA LEU A 264 9.23 18.12 -14.80
C LEU A 264 10.41 18.73 -14.04
N THR A 265 10.38 20.05 -13.87
CA THR A 265 11.38 20.80 -13.07
C THR A 265 10.94 20.99 -11.63
N GLU A 266 9.66 20.71 -11.32
CA GLU A 266 9.07 20.93 -10.00
C GLU A 266 8.09 19.84 -9.62
N SER A 267 8.06 19.45 -8.34
CA SER A 267 7.03 18.60 -7.78
C SER A 267 5.70 19.35 -7.62
N ARG A 268 4.58 18.67 -7.79
CA ARG A 268 3.24 19.23 -7.62
C ARG A 268 2.66 18.80 -6.27
N LYS A 269 1.90 19.71 -5.66
CA LYS A 269 1.12 19.38 -4.47
C LYS A 269 -0.01 18.43 -4.86
N MET A 270 -0.19 17.36 -4.07
CA MET A 270 -1.21 16.35 -4.26
C MET A 270 -1.97 16.08 -2.96
N THR A 271 -3.26 15.80 -3.08
CA THR A 271 -4.13 15.36 -1.98
C THR A 271 -4.83 14.08 -2.38
N ARG A 272 -5.06 13.20 -1.40
CA ARG A 272 -5.79 11.94 -1.59
C ARG A 272 -6.78 11.77 -0.46
N ASP A 273 -8.04 11.59 -0.80
CA ASP A 273 -9.12 11.28 0.14
C ASP A 273 -9.80 9.98 -0.26
N SER A 274 -10.17 9.16 0.72
CA SER A 274 -10.89 7.91 0.47
C SER A 274 -11.90 7.65 1.57
N LEU A 275 -13.04 7.11 1.19
CA LEU A 275 -14.07 6.61 2.10
C LEU A 275 -14.39 5.16 1.74
N THR A 276 -14.21 4.27 2.72
CA THR A 276 -14.43 2.83 2.55
C THR A 276 -15.54 2.37 3.47
N PHE A 277 -16.46 1.56 2.97
CA PHE A 277 -17.50 0.88 3.74
C PHE A 277 -17.19 -0.61 3.85
N LEU A 278 -17.38 -1.16 5.05
CA LEU A 278 -17.12 -2.56 5.38
C LEU A 278 -18.40 -3.21 5.90
N PHE A 279 -18.67 -4.41 5.40
CA PHE A 279 -19.74 -5.27 5.90
C PHE A 279 -19.16 -6.64 6.23
N SER A 280 -19.49 -7.15 7.41
CA SER A 280 -19.10 -8.51 7.81
C SER A 280 -20.23 -9.18 8.55
N ALA A 281 -20.45 -10.46 8.24
CA ALA A 281 -21.37 -11.34 8.98
C ALA A 281 -20.62 -12.59 9.40
N SER A 282 -20.84 -13.06 10.62
CA SER A 282 -20.30 -14.30 11.15
C SER A 282 -21.42 -15.13 11.76
N SER A 283 -21.39 -16.44 11.58
CA SER A 283 -22.33 -17.40 12.18
C SER A 283 -21.55 -18.55 12.77
N ASN A 284 -21.86 -18.90 14.02
CA ASN A 284 -21.40 -20.15 14.64
C ASN A 284 -22.42 -21.24 14.29
N LEU A 285 -21.96 -22.27 13.58
CA LEU A 285 -22.71 -23.48 13.26
C LEU A 285 -22.70 -24.44 14.44
#